data_6bec5f5e7ecc817a861ede55f337326d
#
_entry.id   6bec5f5e7ecc817a861ede55f337326d
#
_cell.length_a   1.000
_cell.length_b   1.000
_cell.length_c   1.000
_cell.angle_alpha   90.00
_cell.angle_beta   90.00
_cell.angle_gamma   90.00
#
_symmetry.space_group_name_H-M   'P 1'
#
loop_
_entity.id
_entity.type
_entity.pdbx_description
1 polymer ?
#
loop_
_entity_poly.entity_id
_entity_poly.type
_entity_poly.pdbx_seq_one_letter_code
_entity_poly.pdbx_strand_id
1 'polypeptide(L)'
;MLNQIVIVGRLVQDPEIKELENGNKVTNITLAVKRSYKNSDGIYETDFIPCIVWNVMAENAAEFCRKGDIIGVKGRLQRLEGNELQVVAEKVTFLSSKKED
;
A
#
# COMPACT_ATOMS: atom_id res chain seq x y z
N MET A 1 7.56 19.50 -12.14
CA MET A 1 7.96 18.84 -10.87
C MET A 1 7.69 17.36 -10.97
N LEU A 2 8.50 16.56 -10.30
CA LEU A 2 8.34 15.11 -10.31
C LEU A 2 7.88 14.64 -8.92
N ASN A 3 6.85 13.81 -8.93
CA ASN A 3 6.35 13.18 -7.70
C ASN A 3 5.80 11.82 -8.09
N GLN A 4 6.68 10.84 -8.13
CA GLN A 4 6.33 9.49 -8.55
C GLN A 4 7.05 8.49 -7.67
N ILE A 5 6.30 7.47 -7.25
CA ILE A 5 6.85 6.40 -6.44
C ILE A 5 6.32 5.07 -6.95
N VAL A 6 7.18 4.07 -6.91
CA VAL A 6 6.82 2.69 -7.24
C VAL A 6 7.32 1.82 -6.12
N ILE A 7 6.42 1.12 -5.46
CA ILE A 7 6.79 0.22 -4.37
C ILE A 7 6.15 -1.13 -4.57
N VAL A 8 6.85 -2.16 -4.11
CA VAL A 8 6.33 -3.52 -4.05
C VAL A 8 6.44 -3.95 -2.60
N GLY A 9 5.36 -4.45 -2.05
CA GLY A 9 5.36 -4.86 -0.66
C GLY A 9 4.25 -5.85 -0.38
N ARG A 10 4.22 -6.30 0.86
CA ARG A 10 3.26 -7.28 1.34
C ARG A 10 2.17 -6.58 2.14
N LEU A 11 0.92 -6.89 1.83
CA LEU A 11 -0.21 -6.34 2.58
C LEU A 11 -0.16 -6.79 4.04
N VAL A 12 -0.29 -5.82 4.94
CA VAL A 12 -0.24 -6.06 6.38
C VAL A 12 -1.60 -6.49 6.92
N GLN A 13 -2.67 -6.11 6.22
CA GLN A 13 -4.03 -6.44 6.62
C GLN A 13 -4.93 -6.49 5.39
N ASP A 14 -6.11 -7.09 5.55
CA ASP A 14 -7.09 -7.12 4.46
C ASP A 14 -7.56 -5.70 4.16
N PRO A 15 -7.70 -5.33 2.87
CA PRO A 15 -8.25 -4.02 2.53
C PRO A 15 -9.72 -3.91 2.95
N GLU A 16 -10.07 -2.82 3.59
CA GLU A 16 -11.44 -2.55 4.00
C GLU A 16 -11.94 -1.28 3.31
N ILE A 17 -13.09 -1.40 2.65
CA ILE A 17 -13.69 -0.28 1.95
C ILE A 17 -14.45 0.60 2.94
N LYS A 18 -14.23 1.90 2.82
CA LYS A 18 -15.00 2.91 3.53
C LYS A 18 -15.65 3.82 2.50
N GLU A 19 -16.94 4.03 2.62
CA GLU A 19 -17.66 4.95 1.76
C GLU A 19 -17.77 6.29 2.46
N LEU A 20 -17.42 7.35 1.76
CA LEU A 20 -17.48 8.72 2.27
C LEU A 20 -18.84 9.34 1.95
N GLU A 21 -19.17 10.44 2.64
CA GLU A 21 -20.46 11.11 2.47
C GLU A 21 -20.74 11.52 1.03
N ASN A 22 -19.69 11.87 0.28
CA ASN A 22 -19.84 12.27 -1.12
C ASN A 22 -19.95 11.10 -2.09
N GLY A 23 -20.03 9.86 -1.58
CA GLY A 23 -20.16 8.67 -2.40
C GLY A 23 -18.83 8.06 -2.86
N ASN A 24 -17.72 8.72 -2.62
CA ASN A 24 -16.40 8.14 -2.93
C ASN A 24 -16.10 6.99 -2.00
N LYS A 25 -15.44 5.97 -2.53
CA LYS A 25 -14.98 4.83 -1.76
C LYS A 25 -13.48 4.90 -1.60
N VAL A 26 -12.97 4.48 -0.47
CA VAL A 26 -11.55 4.55 -0.17
C VAL A 26 -11.15 3.36 0.69
N THR A 27 -9.93 2.89 0.49
CA THR A 27 -9.32 1.94 1.41
C THR A 27 -7.91 2.41 1.75
N ASN A 28 -7.59 2.35 3.02
CA ASN A 28 -6.24 2.62 3.51
C ASN A 28 -5.57 1.29 3.72
N ILE A 29 -4.45 1.10 3.05
CA ILE A 29 -3.66 -0.12 3.17
C ILE A 29 -2.26 0.22 3.63
N THR A 30 -1.59 -0.74 4.24
CA THR A 30 -0.20 -0.61 4.65
C THR A 30 0.60 -1.71 3.99
N LEU A 31 1.69 -1.34 3.34
CA LEU A 31 2.61 -2.28 2.71
C LEU A 31 3.86 -2.42 3.55
N ALA A 32 4.24 -3.66 3.83
CA ALA A 32 5.50 -3.97 4.46
C ALA A 32 6.55 -4.10 3.36
N VAL A 33 7.54 -3.21 3.38
CA VAL A 33 8.61 -3.15 2.38
C VAL A 33 9.93 -3.37 3.09
N LYS A 34 10.57 -4.49 2.82
CA LYS A 34 11.83 -4.84 3.44
C LYS A 34 12.97 -4.07 2.76
N ARG A 35 13.83 -3.47 3.57
CA ARG A 35 15.01 -2.78 3.03
C ARG A 35 15.96 -3.79 2.42
N SER A 36 16.70 -3.35 1.42
CA SER A 36 17.63 -4.20 0.66
C SER A 36 19.00 -4.31 1.32
N TYR A 37 19.23 -3.63 2.43
CA TYR A 37 20.50 -3.63 3.13
C TYR A 37 20.32 -3.87 4.62
N LYS A 38 21.35 -4.40 5.24
CA LYS A 38 21.34 -4.66 6.69
C LYS A 38 21.71 -3.40 7.46
N ASN A 39 21.11 -3.25 8.64
CA ASN A 39 21.51 -2.19 9.55
C ASN A 39 22.80 -2.58 10.28
N SER A 40 23.25 -1.75 11.24
CA SER A 40 24.50 -2.00 11.99
C SER A 40 24.47 -3.29 12.81
N ASP A 41 23.29 -3.81 13.09
CA ASP A 41 23.12 -5.06 13.87
C ASP A 41 22.96 -6.29 12.96
N GLY A 42 23.12 -6.12 11.65
CA GLY A 42 23.00 -7.21 10.70
C GLY A 42 21.57 -7.60 10.37
N ILE A 43 20.62 -6.73 10.63
CA ILE A 43 19.19 -6.98 10.45
C ILE A 43 18.63 -6.18 9.27
N TYR A 44 17.80 -6.84 8.45
CA TYR A 44 17.04 -6.15 7.40
C TYR A 44 15.78 -5.56 8.02
N GLU A 45 15.73 -4.24 8.09
CA GLU A 45 14.57 -3.56 8.61
C GLU A 45 13.43 -3.55 7.61
N THR A 46 12.22 -3.39 8.08
CA THR A 46 11.02 -3.30 7.25
C THR A 46 10.37 -1.94 7.46
N ASP A 47 10.04 -1.29 6.36
CA ASP A 47 9.27 -0.04 6.40
C ASP A 47 7.81 -0.36 6.15
N PHE A 48 6.94 0.24 6.96
CA PHE A 48 5.50 0.09 6.82
C PHE A 48 4.96 1.35 6.15
N ILE A 49 4.56 1.23 4.91
CA ILE A 49 4.23 2.37 4.05
C ILE A 49 2.71 2.52 3.94
N PRO A 50 2.14 3.63 4.42
CA PRO A 50 0.70 3.85 4.29
C PRO A 50 0.35 4.27 2.86
N CYS A 51 -0.67 3.64 2.32
CA CYS A 51 -1.17 3.94 0.98
C CYS A 51 -2.67 4.16 1.05
N ILE A 52 -3.17 5.07 0.23
CA ILE A 52 -4.60 5.26 0.07
C ILE A 52 -5.00 4.92 -1.35
N VAL A 53 -6.10 4.17 -1.48
CA VAL A 53 -6.60 3.70 -2.77
C VAL A 53 -8.05 4.14 -2.89
N TRP A 54 -8.40 4.72 -4.04
CA TRP A 54 -9.71 5.34 -4.24
C TRP A 54 -10.58 4.58 -5.22
N ASN A 55 -11.88 4.60 -4.96
CA ASN A 55 -12.97 4.20 -5.87
C ASN A 55 -12.78 2.82 -6.49
N VAL A 56 -12.80 2.68 -7.82
CA VAL A 56 -12.75 1.37 -8.47
C VAL A 56 -11.49 0.59 -8.08
N MET A 57 -10.35 1.27 -7.97
CA MET A 57 -9.13 0.60 -7.52
C MET A 57 -9.27 0.06 -6.09
N ALA A 58 -9.96 0.80 -5.22
CA ALA A 58 -10.21 0.34 -3.86
C ALA A 58 -11.10 -0.89 -3.84
N GLU A 59 -12.15 -0.87 -4.67
CA GLU A 59 -13.04 -2.04 -4.79
C GLU A 59 -12.29 -3.26 -5.30
N ASN A 60 -11.44 -3.08 -6.31
CA ASN A 60 -10.64 -4.18 -6.84
C ASN A 60 -9.66 -4.71 -5.80
N ALA A 61 -9.01 -3.84 -5.05
CA ALA A 61 -8.10 -4.25 -3.99
C ALA A 61 -8.83 -5.08 -2.93
N ALA A 62 -10.00 -4.62 -2.51
CA ALA A 62 -10.79 -5.34 -1.50
C ALA A 62 -11.28 -6.70 -2.00
N GLU A 63 -11.57 -6.80 -3.30
CA GLU A 63 -12.04 -8.06 -3.89
C GLU A 63 -10.91 -9.06 -4.10
N PHE A 64 -9.76 -8.61 -4.59
CA PHE A 64 -8.70 -9.50 -5.06
C PHE A 64 -7.51 -9.66 -4.10
N CYS A 65 -7.38 -8.81 -3.10
CA CYS A 65 -6.22 -8.85 -2.21
C CYS A 65 -6.61 -9.23 -0.79
N ARG A 66 -5.69 -9.92 -0.13
CA ARG A 66 -5.83 -10.30 1.28
C ARG A 66 -4.50 -10.07 1.99
N LYS A 67 -4.57 -10.02 3.31
CA LYS A 67 -3.38 -9.93 4.14
C LYS A 67 -2.33 -10.95 3.71
N GLY A 68 -1.12 -10.51 3.51
CA GLY A 68 0.01 -11.35 3.11
C GLY A 68 0.27 -11.38 1.62
N ASP A 69 -0.65 -10.87 0.79
CA ASP A 69 -0.43 -10.80 -0.65
C ASP A 69 0.63 -9.78 -0.99
N ILE A 70 1.35 -10.02 -2.08
CA ILE A 70 2.35 -9.08 -2.59
C ILE A 70 1.72 -8.27 -3.70
N ILE A 71 1.77 -6.96 -3.56
CA ILE A 71 1.24 -6.05 -4.58
C ILE A 71 2.26 -4.97 -4.90
N GLY A 72 2.13 -4.42 -6.09
CA GLY A 72 2.88 -3.25 -6.51
C GLY A 72 1.96 -2.04 -6.55
N VAL A 73 2.45 -0.92 -6.09
CA VAL A 73 1.71 0.35 -6.13
C VAL A 73 2.56 1.39 -6.82
N LYS A 74 1.99 2.01 -7.84
CA LYS A 74 2.56 3.19 -8.48
C LYS A 74 1.70 4.37 -8.09
N GLY A 75 2.31 5.44 -7.66
CA GLY A 75 1.57 6.61 -7.25
C GLY A 75 2.46 7.78 -6.93
N ARG A 76 1.99 8.62 -6.06
CA ARG A 76 2.68 9.84 -5.64
C ARG A 76 2.64 9.98 -4.13
N LEU A 77 3.60 10.70 -3.58
CA LEU A 77 3.60 11.04 -2.16
C LEU A 77 2.71 12.24 -1.92
N GLN A 78 1.99 12.19 -0.83
CA GLN A 78 1.19 13.32 -0.37
C GLN A 78 1.29 13.40 1.14
N ARG A 79 1.41 14.62 1.63
CA ARG A 79 1.45 14.84 3.07
C ARG A 79 0.04 14.77 3.64
N LEU A 80 -0.08 14.04 4.74
CA LEU A 80 -1.26 14.07 5.56
C LEU A 80 -1.16 15.27 6.52
N GLU A 81 -2.14 15.45 7.38
CA GLU A 81 -2.05 16.47 8.40
C GLU A 81 -0.80 16.22 9.24
N GLY A 82 -0.09 17.31 9.55
CA GLY A 82 1.19 17.21 10.25
C GLY A 82 2.31 16.87 9.29
N ASN A 83 3.22 16.00 9.72
CA ASN A 83 4.43 15.66 8.96
C ASN A 83 4.41 14.26 8.37
N GLU A 84 3.28 13.56 8.46
CA GLU A 84 3.18 12.21 7.93
C GLU A 84 3.00 12.23 6.42
N LEU A 85 3.58 11.23 5.75
CA LEU A 85 3.48 11.06 4.32
C LEU A 85 2.66 9.80 4.00
N GLN A 86 1.98 9.85 2.88
CA GLN A 86 1.16 8.75 2.40
C GLN A 86 1.33 8.62 0.90
N VAL A 87 1.27 7.40 0.39
CA VAL A 87 1.27 7.16 -1.04
C VAL A 87 -0.18 7.16 -1.52
N VAL A 88 -0.47 8.02 -2.51
CA VAL A 88 -1.76 8.00 -3.19
C VAL A 88 -1.62 7.09 -4.39
N ALA A 89 -2.31 5.96 -4.38
CA ALA A 89 -2.18 4.96 -5.43
C ALA A 89 -2.83 5.45 -6.73
N GLU A 90 -2.08 5.35 -7.82
CA GLU A 90 -2.57 5.63 -9.16
C GLU A 90 -2.72 4.36 -9.98
N LYS A 91 -1.99 3.31 -9.59
CA LYS A 91 -2.09 1.99 -10.19
C LYS A 91 -1.70 0.95 -9.16
N VAL A 92 -2.50 -0.10 -9.08
CA VAL A 92 -2.22 -1.24 -8.20
C VAL A 92 -2.08 -2.49 -9.06
N THR A 93 -0.99 -3.22 -8.86
CA THR A 93 -0.71 -4.45 -9.61
C THR A 93 -0.67 -5.61 -8.62
N PHE A 94 -1.45 -6.63 -8.90
CA PHE A 94 -1.51 -7.83 -8.05
C PHE A 94 -0.42 -8.79 -8.52
N LEU A 95 0.57 -9.02 -7.67
CA LEU A 95 1.76 -9.76 -8.06
C LEU A 95 1.76 -11.22 -7.62
N SER A 96 1.37 -11.50 -6.38
CA SER A 96 1.27 -12.88 -5.94
C SER A 96 0.38 -12.98 -4.71
N SER A 97 -0.25 -14.14 -4.58
CA SER A 97 -1.05 -14.44 -3.40
C SER A 97 -0.18 -15.08 -2.35
N LYS A 98 -0.59 -14.91 -1.08
CA LYS A 98 0.02 -15.63 0.02
C LYS A 98 -0.22 -17.12 -0.20
N LYS A 99 0.86 -17.92 -0.15
CA LYS A 99 0.73 -19.35 -0.23
C LYS A 99 0.44 -19.93 1.13
N GLU A 100 -0.46 -20.86 1.16
CA GLU A 100 -0.70 -21.68 2.33
C GLU A 100 0.01 -23.01 2.15
N ASP A 101 0.79 -23.35 3.12
CA ASP A 101 1.52 -24.62 3.11
C ASP A 101 0.90 -25.62 4.07
#